data_ea485e9ffd5dc9c9bd7a580cbb269278
#
_entry.id   ea485e9ffd5dc9c9bd7a580cbb269278
#
_cell.length_a   1.000
_cell.length_b   1.000
_cell.length_c   1.000
_cell.angle_alpha   90.00
_cell.angle_beta   90.00
_cell.angle_gamma   90.00
#
_symmetry.space_group_name_H-M   'P 1'
#
loop_
_entity.id
_entity.type
_entity.pdbx_description
1 polymer ?
#
loop_
_entity_poly.entity_id
_entity_poly.type
_entity_poly.pdbx_seq_one_letter_code
_entity_poly.pdbx_strand_id
1 'polypeptide(L)'
;MDGVPEISQPEVKKGESFTYDFVVRDAGLYWYHPHVMSAAQVGFGLYGALLVEDPADGVNVADQVTLVLSDIGFDAKGKLEPADSGGSAGMVFGREGDYVLVNGRRRPVLRARPGAPQRWRIVNAAKSRFFYLDLDGQPFTVIGADGGIQEQSETTDIVLVTPGERVDVIVAPKGKAGAPLTLRAMLYNRGYGSVEYRSVEDVMTIEFTNETPIAAKPISITRELPAPSIDGATPVDVILTLPPMKDNKSEFQVNGVPFWKAKPFAAKLGEKQLWIVKNDSDWDHPFHLHGFFFHVIDEKGQPVRPLALKDTVNVPMKTTVRLLVDFDERPGQWMFHCHILDHADGGLMGTVMVGDGTPKEHTHKQP
;
A
#
# COMPACT_ATOMS: atom_id res chain seq x y z
N MET A 1 -4.44 9.97 -16.31
CA MET A 1 -3.50 10.23 -15.22
C MET A 1 -3.02 8.95 -14.56
N ASP A 2 -3.80 7.90 -14.60
CA ASP A 2 -3.48 6.59 -13.99
C ASP A 2 -2.17 5.95 -14.52
N GLY A 3 -1.86 6.16 -15.80
CA GLY A 3 -0.58 5.78 -16.37
C GLY A 3 -0.41 4.29 -16.70
N VAL A 4 -1.45 3.49 -16.58
CA VAL A 4 -1.38 2.06 -16.85
C VAL A 4 -1.31 1.80 -18.35
N PRO A 5 -0.23 1.12 -18.82
CA PRO A 5 -0.06 0.81 -20.23
C PRO A 5 -1.23 0.01 -20.81
N GLU A 6 -1.58 0.30 -22.05
CA GLU A 6 -2.68 -0.32 -22.82
C GLU A 6 -4.09 -0.10 -22.24
N ILE A 7 -4.20 0.43 -21.02
CA ILE A 7 -5.48 0.79 -20.39
C ILE A 7 -5.72 2.29 -20.51
N SER A 8 -4.91 3.09 -19.83
CA SER A 8 -5.08 4.56 -19.80
C SER A 8 -4.16 5.30 -20.77
N GLN A 9 -3.02 4.70 -21.16
CA GLN A 9 -2.06 5.27 -22.09
C GLN A 9 -1.29 4.19 -22.87
N PRO A 10 -0.57 4.55 -23.96
CA PRO A 10 0.42 3.67 -24.58
C PRO A 10 1.61 3.40 -23.64
N GLU A 11 2.29 2.28 -23.84
CA GLU A 11 3.56 2.00 -23.19
C GLU A 11 4.61 3.03 -23.57
N VAL A 12 5.36 3.56 -22.59
CA VAL A 12 6.51 4.44 -22.81
C VAL A 12 7.74 3.60 -23.13
N LYS A 13 8.19 3.63 -24.38
CA LYS A 13 9.32 2.82 -24.85
C LYS A 13 10.65 3.44 -24.46
N LYS A 14 11.72 2.65 -24.54
CA LYS A 14 13.08 3.10 -24.25
C LYS A 14 13.45 4.34 -25.09
N GLY A 15 13.82 5.42 -24.42
CA GLY A 15 14.19 6.69 -25.05
C GLY A 15 13.01 7.64 -25.30
N GLU A 16 11.79 7.20 -25.03
CA GLU A 16 10.59 8.05 -25.08
C GLU A 16 10.29 8.68 -23.73
N SER A 17 9.40 9.66 -23.74
CA SER A 17 8.89 10.33 -22.55
C SER A 17 7.39 10.54 -22.66
N PHE A 18 6.72 10.55 -21.51
CA PHE A 18 5.31 10.87 -21.39
C PHE A 18 5.13 11.94 -20.33
N THR A 19 4.34 12.97 -20.61
CA THR A 19 4.04 14.03 -19.65
C THR A 19 2.69 13.79 -19.02
N TYR A 20 2.66 13.67 -17.70
CA TYR A 20 1.44 13.63 -16.91
C TYR A 20 1.04 15.06 -16.55
N ASP A 21 -0.15 15.47 -16.96
CA ASP A 21 -0.75 16.76 -16.65
C ASP A 21 -2.16 16.54 -16.09
N PHE A 22 -2.36 16.80 -14.81
CA PHE A 22 -3.63 16.59 -14.14
C PHE A 22 -3.80 17.48 -12.91
N VAL A 23 -5.04 17.71 -12.55
CA VAL A 23 -5.40 18.43 -11.34
C VAL A 23 -5.54 17.43 -10.19
N VAL A 24 -4.77 17.63 -9.11
CA VAL A 24 -4.93 16.87 -7.86
C VAL A 24 -6.20 17.34 -7.16
N ARG A 25 -7.07 16.40 -6.78
CA ARG A 25 -8.38 16.71 -6.15
C ARG A 25 -8.40 16.35 -4.67
N ASP A 26 -7.77 15.25 -4.33
CA ASP A 26 -7.83 14.64 -3.01
C ASP A 26 -6.47 14.80 -2.34
N ALA A 27 -6.46 15.32 -1.10
CA ALA A 27 -5.25 15.39 -0.30
C ALA A 27 -4.89 14.01 0.24
N GLY A 28 -3.59 13.74 0.36
CA GLY A 28 -3.10 12.47 0.87
C GLY A 28 -1.65 12.21 0.50
N LEU A 29 -1.16 11.08 0.95
CA LEU A 29 0.13 10.57 0.53
C LEU A 29 -0.08 9.53 -0.55
N TYR A 30 0.37 9.84 -1.75
CA TYR A 30 0.37 8.97 -2.91
C TYR A 30 1.80 8.55 -3.24
N TRP A 31 1.93 7.62 -4.17
CA TRP A 31 3.20 7.24 -4.74
C TRP A 31 3.02 6.80 -6.20
N TYR A 32 4.10 6.84 -6.96
CA TYR A 32 4.10 6.44 -8.35
C TYR A 32 5.14 5.37 -8.60
N HIS A 33 4.82 4.44 -9.48
CA HIS A 33 5.68 3.33 -9.88
C HIS A 33 5.27 2.79 -11.26
N PRO A 34 6.17 2.06 -11.97
CA PRO A 34 5.83 1.45 -13.25
C PRO A 34 4.79 0.33 -13.10
N HIS A 35 3.99 0.19 -14.18
CA HIS A 35 2.97 -0.85 -14.28
C HIS A 35 3.26 -1.86 -15.43
N VAL A 36 4.52 -1.97 -15.86
CA VAL A 36 5.06 -3.00 -16.76
C VAL A 36 6.11 -3.78 -16.02
N MET A 37 5.96 -5.10 -15.88
CA MET A 37 6.85 -5.93 -15.05
C MET A 37 7.10 -5.25 -13.69
N SER A 38 6.02 -4.94 -13.00
CA SER A 38 6.01 -4.08 -11.82
C SER A 38 6.93 -4.59 -10.73
N ALA A 39 6.92 -5.89 -10.45
CA ALA A 39 7.79 -6.51 -9.45
C ALA A 39 9.29 -6.30 -9.76
N ALA A 40 9.67 -6.35 -11.04
CA ALA A 40 11.04 -6.12 -11.46
C ALA A 40 11.44 -4.66 -11.30
N GLN A 41 10.66 -3.75 -11.89
CA GLN A 41 11.02 -2.34 -11.95
C GLN A 41 10.97 -1.66 -10.57
N VAL A 42 9.95 -1.95 -9.76
CA VAL A 42 9.87 -1.46 -8.38
C VAL A 42 10.99 -2.09 -7.53
N GLY A 43 11.28 -3.38 -7.69
CA GLY A 43 12.39 -4.04 -7.02
C GLY A 43 13.76 -3.44 -7.36
N PHE A 44 13.88 -2.76 -8.50
CA PHE A 44 15.10 -2.02 -8.91
C PHE A 44 15.09 -0.54 -8.47
N GLY A 45 14.06 -0.11 -7.70
CA GLY A 45 14.01 1.23 -7.12
C GLY A 45 13.27 2.27 -7.95
N LEU A 46 12.45 1.87 -8.93
CA LEU A 46 11.68 2.80 -9.74
C LEU A 46 10.35 3.15 -9.05
N TYR A 47 10.39 4.04 -8.12
CA TYR A 47 9.21 4.56 -7.40
C TYR A 47 9.52 5.91 -6.77
N GLY A 48 8.48 6.64 -6.37
CA GLY A 48 8.60 7.87 -5.61
C GLY A 48 7.29 8.26 -4.95
N ALA A 49 7.38 9.07 -3.89
CA ALA A 49 6.22 9.59 -3.18
C ALA A 49 5.68 10.86 -3.88
N LEU A 50 4.36 11.02 -3.84
CA LEU A 50 3.65 12.23 -4.25
C LEU A 50 2.77 12.69 -3.09
N LEU A 51 3.15 13.78 -2.43
CA LEU A 51 2.37 14.37 -1.35
C LEU A 51 1.45 15.46 -1.90
N VAL A 52 0.16 15.30 -1.66
CA VAL A 52 -0.87 16.33 -1.89
C VAL A 52 -1.30 16.87 -0.54
N GLU A 53 -0.90 18.10 -0.23
CA GLU A 53 -1.16 18.72 1.05
C GLU A 53 -2.57 19.29 1.11
N ASP A 54 -3.20 19.16 2.30
CA ASP A 54 -4.42 19.88 2.66
C ASP A 54 -4.05 20.95 3.69
N PRO A 55 -4.03 22.25 3.33
CA PRO A 55 -3.76 23.32 4.28
C PRO A 55 -4.74 23.37 5.45
N ALA A 56 -5.89 22.72 5.33
CA ALA A 56 -6.95 22.66 6.33
C ALA A 56 -6.96 21.35 7.14
N ASP A 57 -5.89 20.52 7.06
CA ASP A 57 -5.83 19.22 7.76
C ASP A 57 -5.79 19.33 9.29
N GLY A 58 -5.56 20.53 9.82
CA GLY A 58 -5.56 20.81 11.26
C GLY A 58 -4.34 20.27 12.01
N VAL A 59 -3.38 19.65 11.32
CA VAL A 59 -2.20 19.04 11.94
C VAL A 59 -1.08 20.07 12.08
N ASN A 60 -0.98 20.67 13.25
CA ASN A 60 0.06 21.68 13.53
C ASN A 60 1.29 21.03 14.19
N VAL A 61 2.10 20.36 13.39
CA VAL A 61 3.39 19.77 13.78
C VAL A 61 4.48 20.31 12.85
N ALA A 62 5.49 20.95 13.44
CA ALA A 62 6.54 21.63 12.68
C ALA A 62 7.46 20.64 11.97
N ASP A 63 7.83 19.56 12.64
CA ASP A 63 8.73 18.54 12.10
C ASP A 63 7.92 17.50 11.32
N GLN A 64 8.06 17.50 10.00
CA GLN A 64 7.36 16.58 9.11
C GLN A 64 8.35 15.81 8.24
N VAL A 65 8.17 14.51 8.14
CA VAL A 65 9.05 13.61 7.40
C VAL A 65 8.23 12.66 6.54
N THR A 66 8.62 12.50 5.28
CA THR A 66 8.09 11.43 4.42
C THR A 66 9.08 10.28 4.42
N LEU A 67 8.61 9.09 4.79
CA LEU A 67 9.38 7.86 4.86
C LEU A 67 8.90 6.90 3.76
N VAL A 68 9.71 6.73 2.72
CA VAL A 68 9.47 5.73 1.68
C VAL A 68 10.21 4.46 2.09
N LEU A 69 9.45 3.48 2.56
CA LEU A 69 9.98 2.18 2.97
C LEU A 69 10.03 1.26 1.75
N SER A 70 11.12 0.55 1.59
CA SER A 70 11.33 -0.41 0.51
C SER A 70 12.37 -1.44 0.90
N ASP A 71 12.65 -2.35 -0.01
CA ASP A 71 13.77 -3.28 0.14
C ASP A 71 14.49 -3.51 -1.19
N ILE A 72 15.72 -4.03 -1.11
CA ILE A 72 16.53 -4.35 -2.28
C ILE A 72 17.36 -5.62 -1.99
N GLY A 73 17.47 -6.48 -3.00
CA GLY A 73 18.30 -7.70 -2.93
C GLY A 73 19.52 -7.60 -3.83
N PHE A 74 20.59 -8.26 -3.41
CA PHE A 74 21.81 -8.41 -4.20
C PHE A 74 22.20 -9.89 -4.30
N ASP A 75 22.70 -10.29 -5.47
CA ASP A 75 23.28 -11.61 -5.66
C ASP A 75 24.65 -11.75 -4.94
N ALA A 76 25.20 -12.95 -4.93
CA ALA A 76 26.49 -13.24 -4.33
C ALA A 76 27.68 -12.45 -4.94
N LYS A 77 27.49 -11.79 -6.08
CA LYS A 77 28.47 -10.95 -6.77
C LYS A 77 28.24 -9.45 -6.51
N GLY A 78 27.26 -9.11 -5.66
CA GLY A 78 26.91 -7.72 -5.35
C GLY A 78 26.15 -7.00 -6.49
N LYS A 79 25.60 -7.72 -7.44
CA LYS A 79 24.69 -7.16 -8.44
C LYS A 79 23.26 -7.22 -7.92
N LEU A 80 22.41 -6.35 -8.43
CA LEU A 80 20.96 -6.42 -8.14
C LEU A 80 20.45 -7.82 -8.42
N GLU A 81 19.68 -8.33 -7.48
CA GLU A 81 19.06 -9.64 -7.60
C GLU A 81 18.19 -9.72 -8.86
N PRO A 82 18.27 -10.80 -9.66
CA PRO A 82 17.43 -10.94 -10.86
C PRO A 82 15.95 -10.83 -10.53
N ALA A 83 15.19 -10.25 -11.44
CA ALA A 83 13.74 -10.04 -11.28
C ALA A 83 12.97 -11.38 -11.12
N ASP A 84 13.51 -12.48 -11.63
CA ASP A 84 12.95 -13.83 -11.57
C ASP A 84 13.62 -14.72 -10.50
N SER A 85 14.34 -14.13 -9.55
CA SER A 85 15.01 -14.86 -8.47
C SER A 85 14.03 -15.80 -7.73
N GLY A 86 14.49 -17.00 -7.39
CA GLY A 86 13.66 -18.02 -6.78
C GLY A 86 12.61 -18.64 -7.71
N GLY A 87 12.56 -18.24 -8.99
CA GLY A 87 11.65 -18.78 -10.00
C GLY A 87 10.17 -18.71 -9.56
N SER A 88 9.41 -19.78 -9.84
CA SER A 88 7.98 -19.87 -9.48
C SER A 88 7.74 -19.75 -7.97
N ALA A 89 8.63 -20.29 -7.13
CA ALA A 89 8.50 -20.15 -5.67
C ALA A 89 8.67 -18.69 -5.24
N GLY A 90 9.66 -17.97 -5.79
CA GLY A 90 9.84 -16.53 -5.54
C GLY A 90 8.61 -15.73 -5.91
N MET A 91 7.97 -16.04 -7.05
CA MET A 91 6.73 -15.38 -7.46
C MET A 91 5.57 -15.69 -6.51
N VAL A 92 5.39 -16.96 -6.13
CA VAL A 92 4.28 -17.39 -5.26
C VAL A 92 4.42 -16.83 -3.86
N PHE A 93 5.64 -16.76 -3.32
CA PHE A 93 5.87 -16.22 -1.98
C PHE A 93 5.97 -14.69 -1.96
N GLY A 94 6.16 -14.07 -3.10
CA GLY A 94 6.47 -12.66 -3.20
C GLY A 94 7.91 -12.37 -2.73
N ARG A 95 8.74 -11.90 -3.64
CA ARG A 95 10.17 -11.67 -3.40
C ARG A 95 10.39 -10.47 -2.50
N GLU A 96 11.18 -10.67 -1.45
CA GLU A 96 11.65 -9.60 -0.57
C GLU A 96 13.18 -9.47 -0.69
N GLY A 97 13.66 -8.24 -0.73
CA GLY A 97 15.10 -7.98 -0.74
C GLY A 97 15.73 -8.13 0.64
N ASP A 98 17.02 -8.45 0.72
CA ASP A 98 17.73 -8.65 1.99
C ASP A 98 17.98 -7.34 2.77
N TYR A 99 17.92 -6.20 2.09
CA TYR A 99 18.23 -4.90 2.68
C TYR A 99 17.01 -4.00 2.71
N VAL A 100 16.53 -3.67 3.91
CA VAL A 100 15.50 -2.67 4.13
C VAL A 100 16.08 -1.28 3.91
N LEU A 101 15.31 -0.45 3.19
CA LEU A 101 15.67 0.93 2.86
C LEU A 101 14.59 1.90 3.34
N VAL A 102 15.03 3.08 3.77
CA VAL A 102 14.19 4.25 4.00
C VAL A 102 14.73 5.38 3.14
N ASN A 103 13.91 5.91 2.25
CA ASN A 103 14.33 6.94 1.29
C ASN A 103 15.61 6.55 0.52
N GLY A 104 15.71 5.28 0.11
CA GLY A 104 16.86 4.72 -0.61
C GLY A 104 18.13 4.52 0.23
N ARG A 105 18.07 4.65 1.55
CA ARG A 105 19.20 4.47 2.46
C ARG A 105 18.96 3.34 3.43
N ARG A 106 19.98 2.54 3.69
CA ARG A 106 19.96 1.51 4.73
C ARG A 106 20.18 2.15 6.10
N ARG A 107 19.25 1.89 7.04
CA ARG A 107 19.33 2.34 8.45
C ARG A 107 19.73 3.82 8.59
N PRO A 108 19.01 4.77 7.95
CA PRO A 108 19.32 6.18 8.10
C PRO A 108 19.14 6.64 9.55
N VAL A 109 19.79 7.75 9.88
CA VAL A 109 19.64 8.40 11.18
C VAL A 109 18.73 9.61 11.03
N LEU A 110 17.67 9.65 11.83
CA LEU A 110 16.79 10.80 12.01
C LEU A 110 17.15 11.47 13.34
N ARG A 111 17.37 12.78 13.33
CA ARG A 111 17.62 13.54 14.56
C ARG A 111 16.32 14.08 15.13
N ALA A 112 16.12 13.93 16.43
CA ALA A 112 14.94 14.39 17.12
C ALA A 112 15.30 15.11 18.42
N ARG A 113 14.58 16.20 18.73
CA ARG A 113 14.57 16.75 20.08
C ARG A 113 13.72 15.82 20.97
N PRO A 114 14.19 15.44 22.18
CA PRO A 114 13.42 14.56 23.05
C PRO A 114 12.00 15.08 23.34
N GLY A 115 10.99 14.25 23.07
CA GLY A 115 9.58 14.57 23.29
C GLY A 115 8.95 15.54 22.29
N ALA A 116 9.71 16.05 21.31
CA ALA A 116 9.14 16.88 20.25
C ALA A 116 8.27 16.04 19.32
N PRO A 117 7.03 16.46 19.03
CA PRO A 117 6.18 15.74 18.09
C PRO A 117 6.72 15.88 16.67
N GLN A 118 6.70 14.78 15.95
CA GLN A 118 7.03 14.70 14.53
C GLN A 118 5.87 14.02 13.79
N ARG A 119 5.53 14.51 12.61
CA ARG A 119 4.59 13.86 11.69
C ARG A 119 5.36 13.03 10.68
N TRP A 120 5.12 11.73 10.70
CA TRP A 120 5.71 10.82 9.75
C TRP A 120 4.66 10.33 8.76
N ARG A 121 4.85 10.68 7.50
CA ARG A 121 4.07 10.13 6.40
C ARG A 121 4.81 8.96 5.81
N ILE A 122 4.28 7.75 5.99
CA ILE A 122 4.95 6.50 5.64
C ILE A 122 4.25 5.90 4.43
N VAL A 123 5.03 5.55 3.41
CA VAL A 123 4.57 4.74 2.27
C VAL A 123 5.38 3.44 2.21
N ASN A 124 4.69 2.31 2.05
CA ASN A 124 5.34 1.04 1.76
C ASN A 124 5.45 0.84 0.24
N ALA A 125 6.61 1.15 -0.31
CA ALA A 125 6.95 0.97 -1.72
C ALA A 125 7.74 -0.34 -1.98
N ALA A 126 7.78 -1.27 -1.04
CA ALA A 126 8.36 -2.59 -1.27
C ALA A 126 7.45 -3.43 -2.16
N LYS A 127 8.04 -4.22 -3.06
CA LYS A 127 7.27 -5.06 -4.00
C LYS A 127 6.48 -6.18 -3.32
N SER A 128 6.88 -6.59 -2.08
CA SER A 128 6.25 -7.72 -1.39
C SER A 128 6.34 -7.67 0.14
N ARG A 129 7.24 -6.84 0.71
CA ARG A 129 7.51 -6.81 2.15
C ARG A 129 6.42 -6.07 2.91
N PHE A 130 5.92 -6.70 3.97
CA PHE A 130 5.07 -6.08 4.97
C PHE A 130 5.94 -5.43 6.05
N PHE A 131 5.65 -4.19 6.40
CA PHE A 131 6.33 -3.51 7.49
C PHE A 131 5.42 -3.46 8.72
N TYR A 132 5.76 -4.24 9.75
CA TYR A 132 5.09 -4.24 11.05
C TYR A 132 5.95 -3.46 12.02
N LEU A 133 5.71 -2.16 12.11
CA LEU A 133 6.62 -1.17 12.67
C LEU A 133 6.46 -1.01 14.19
N ASP A 134 7.56 -1.12 14.92
CA ASP A 134 7.71 -0.82 16.34
C ASP A 134 8.78 0.25 16.55
N LEU A 135 8.53 1.21 17.44
CA LEU A 135 9.48 2.27 17.79
C LEU A 135 10.02 2.07 19.21
N ASP A 136 10.74 0.98 19.45
CA ASP A 136 11.23 0.61 20.78
C ASP A 136 10.13 0.67 21.86
N GLY A 137 8.91 0.20 21.53
CA GLY A 137 7.74 0.21 22.40
C GLY A 137 7.14 1.60 22.65
N GLN A 138 7.54 2.62 21.90
CA GLN A 138 6.91 3.94 21.98
C GLN A 138 5.72 4.04 21.04
N PRO A 139 4.64 4.72 21.46
CA PRO A 139 3.39 4.70 20.70
C PRO A 139 3.46 5.57 19.45
N PHE A 140 2.70 5.13 18.44
CA PHE A 140 2.30 5.91 17.29
C PHE A 140 0.89 6.48 17.52
N THR A 141 0.66 7.72 17.14
CA THR A 141 -0.69 8.26 16.99
C THR A 141 -1.02 8.27 15.50
N VAL A 142 -1.81 7.31 15.04
CA VAL A 142 -2.28 7.23 13.65
C VAL A 142 -3.32 8.33 13.44
N ILE A 143 -3.09 9.17 12.45
CA ILE A 143 -3.95 10.33 12.14
C ILE A 143 -4.53 10.26 10.73
N GLY A 144 -4.04 9.37 9.89
CA GLY A 144 -4.49 9.26 8.51
C GLY A 144 -4.06 7.98 7.82
N ALA A 145 -4.69 7.72 6.70
CA ALA A 145 -4.45 6.60 5.81
C ALA A 145 -4.21 7.10 4.37
N ASP A 146 -4.35 6.23 3.40
CA ASP A 146 -4.10 6.48 1.98
C ASP A 146 -4.67 7.80 1.47
N GLY A 147 -5.94 8.08 1.77
CA GLY A 147 -6.69 9.26 1.35
C GLY A 147 -6.65 10.42 2.35
N GLY A 148 -5.58 10.56 3.13
CA GLY A 148 -5.38 11.68 4.04
C GLY A 148 -5.89 11.44 5.47
N ILE A 149 -6.25 12.52 6.14
CA ILE A 149 -6.63 12.48 7.57
C ILE A 149 -7.91 11.69 7.80
N GLN A 150 -7.87 10.76 8.74
CA GLN A 150 -9.01 9.95 9.16
C GLN A 150 -9.93 10.68 10.15
N GLU A 151 -11.11 10.10 10.42
CA GLU A 151 -12.14 10.68 11.29
C GLU A 151 -11.63 11.03 12.68
N GLN A 152 -10.86 10.14 13.28
CA GLN A 152 -10.32 10.29 14.63
C GLN A 152 -8.95 9.62 14.72
N SER A 153 -8.02 10.27 15.40
CA SER A 153 -6.71 9.67 15.68
C SER A 153 -6.81 8.48 16.64
N GLU A 154 -5.96 7.49 16.41
CA GLU A 154 -5.83 6.30 17.26
C GLU A 154 -4.39 6.13 17.74
N THR A 155 -4.22 5.66 18.98
CA THR A 155 -2.89 5.36 19.52
C THR A 155 -2.67 3.86 19.53
N THR A 156 -1.52 3.44 19.01
CA THR A 156 -1.09 2.05 18.96
C THR A 156 0.42 1.94 19.18
N ASP A 157 0.87 0.83 19.72
CA ASP A 157 2.29 0.57 19.92
C ASP A 157 2.98 0.02 18.66
N ILE A 158 2.17 -0.43 17.67
CA ILE A 158 2.70 -1.07 16.47
C ILE A 158 1.80 -0.73 15.28
N VAL A 159 2.41 -0.50 14.11
CA VAL A 159 1.70 -0.14 12.88
C VAL A 159 2.06 -1.12 11.77
N LEU A 160 1.04 -1.77 11.19
CA LEU A 160 1.20 -2.56 9.98
C LEU A 160 1.03 -1.66 8.76
N VAL A 161 2.00 -1.70 7.85
CA VAL A 161 1.94 -1.01 6.54
C VAL A 161 2.21 -2.06 5.47
N THR A 162 1.16 -2.53 4.81
CA THR A 162 1.28 -3.54 3.76
C THR A 162 1.76 -2.94 2.44
N PRO A 163 2.29 -3.72 1.49
CA PRO A 163 2.70 -3.19 0.19
C PRO A 163 1.62 -2.29 -0.43
N GLY A 164 2.01 -1.09 -0.85
CA GLY A 164 1.11 -0.09 -1.42
C GLY A 164 0.38 0.80 -0.42
N GLU A 165 0.22 0.39 0.84
CA GLU A 165 -0.43 1.21 1.87
C GLU A 165 0.39 2.43 2.25
N ARG A 166 -0.35 3.47 2.67
CA ARG A 166 0.22 4.67 3.29
C ARG A 166 -0.44 4.89 4.64
N VAL A 167 0.36 5.37 5.57
CA VAL A 167 -0.10 5.75 6.90
C VAL A 167 0.52 7.09 7.30
N ASP A 168 -0.26 7.91 7.96
CA ASP A 168 0.16 9.20 8.51
C ASP A 168 0.10 9.11 10.03
N VAL A 169 1.25 9.26 10.68
CA VAL A 169 1.35 9.09 12.13
C VAL A 169 2.06 10.28 12.78
N ILE A 170 1.72 10.55 14.02
CA ILE A 170 2.49 11.44 14.89
C ILE A 170 3.22 10.57 15.90
N VAL A 171 4.51 10.84 16.06
CA VAL A 171 5.36 10.29 17.10
C VAL A 171 5.95 11.42 17.92
N ALA A 172 6.18 11.17 19.21
CA ALA A 172 6.89 12.11 20.09
C ALA A 172 7.98 11.34 20.84
N PRO A 173 9.11 11.02 20.16
CA PRO A 173 10.12 10.11 20.67
C PRO A 173 10.70 10.63 21.99
N LYS A 174 10.66 9.80 23.04
CA LYS A 174 11.20 10.10 24.36
C LYS A 174 12.54 9.40 24.52
N GLY A 175 13.55 10.16 24.93
CA GLY A 175 14.88 9.63 25.12
C GLY A 175 15.85 10.71 25.57
N LYS A 176 17.12 10.44 25.44
CA LYS A 176 18.21 11.37 25.76
C LYS A 176 19.38 11.19 24.80
N ALA A 177 20.17 12.22 24.64
CA ALA A 177 21.40 12.16 23.86
C ALA A 177 22.28 10.98 24.29
N GLY A 178 22.85 10.26 23.32
CA GLY A 178 23.66 9.06 23.55
C GLY A 178 22.88 7.76 23.80
N ALA A 179 21.54 7.81 23.83
CA ALA A 179 20.67 6.64 23.92
C ALA A 179 19.64 6.70 22.78
N PRO A 180 20.00 6.28 21.56
CA PRO A 180 19.11 6.33 20.41
C PRO A 180 17.95 5.35 20.55
N LEU A 181 16.85 5.60 19.81
CA LEU A 181 15.78 4.65 19.57
C LEU A 181 15.95 4.01 18.20
N THR A 182 15.35 2.85 18.03
CA THR A 182 15.31 2.16 16.73
C THR A 182 13.87 1.95 16.30
N LEU A 183 13.56 2.38 15.08
CA LEU A 183 12.37 1.93 14.38
C LEU A 183 12.68 0.55 13.79
N ARG A 184 11.89 -0.46 14.14
CA ARG A 184 12.07 -1.84 13.68
C ARG A 184 10.89 -2.34 12.86
N ALA A 185 11.18 -3.18 11.89
CA ALA A 185 10.20 -4.04 11.25
C ALA A 185 10.18 -5.37 12.02
N MET A 186 9.09 -5.58 12.75
CA MET A 186 8.83 -6.79 13.51
C MET A 186 8.36 -7.90 12.58
N LEU A 187 8.39 -9.14 13.06
CA LEU A 187 7.92 -10.28 12.28
C LEU A 187 6.41 -10.20 12.09
N TYR A 188 5.95 -10.32 10.86
CA TYR A 188 4.55 -10.43 10.50
C TYR A 188 4.32 -11.71 9.69
N ASN A 189 3.39 -12.54 10.17
CA ASN A 189 3.02 -13.77 9.49
C ASN A 189 1.90 -13.46 8.47
N ARG A 190 2.27 -13.37 7.22
CA ARG A 190 1.35 -13.19 6.09
C ARG A 190 0.88 -14.51 5.47
N GLY A 191 1.04 -15.64 6.18
CA GLY A 191 0.41 -16.92 5.91
C GLY A 191 1.32 -18.02 5.37
N TYR A 192 2.28 -17.70 4.53
CA TYR A 192 3.09 -18.70 3.83
C TYR A 192 4.34 -19.10 4.59
N GLY A 193 4.41 -20.10 5.23
CA GLY A 193 5.63 -20.55 5.87
C GLY A 193 5.87 -19.88 7.23
N SER A 194 6.92 -20.30 7.84
CA SER A 194 7.31 -19.89 9.17
C SER A 194 8.01 -18.54 9.16
N VAL A 195 7.64 -17.68 10.09
CA VAL A 195 8.40 -16.46 10.40
C VAL A 195 9.72 -16.77 11.10
N GLU A 196 9.96 -18.02 11.49
CA GLU A 196 11.18 -18.47 12.20
C GLU A 196 12.46 -18.26 11.38
N TYR A 197 12.36 -18.23 10.06
CA TYR A 197 13.50 -17.98 9.15
C TYR A 197 13.77 -16.50 8.89
N ARG A 198 12.99 -15.62 9.50
CA ARG A 198 13.12 -14.18 9.35
C ARG A 198 13.68 -13.58 10.62
N SER A 199 14.33 -12.44 10.48
CA SER A 199 14.79 -11.62 11.60
C SER A 199 13.99 -10.32 11.70
N VAL A 200 13.93 -9.78 12.90
CA VAL A 200 13.53 -8.39 13.11
C VAL A 200 14.58 -7.49 12.47
N GLU A 201 14.14 -6.54 11.65
CA GLU A 201 15.03 -5.64 10.91
C GLU A 201 15.03 -4.23 11.49
N ASP A 202 16.22 -3.69 11.73
CA ASP A 202 16.38 -2.28 12.05
C ASP A 202 16.12 -1.44 10.78
N VAL A 203 15.10 -0.60 10.82
CA VAL A 203 14.65 0.25 9.70
C VAL A 203 15.36 1.60 9.73
N MET A 204 15.35 2.26 10.89
CA MET A 204 15.88 3.62 11.06
C MET A 204 16.29 3.84 12.52
N THR A 205 17.32 4.66 12.73
CA THR A 205 17.74 5.09 14.07
C THR A 205 17.29 6.52 14.35
N ILE A 206 16.77 6.78 15.54
CA ILE A 206 16.44 8.11 16.02
C ILE A 206 17.50 8.53 17.05
N GLU A 207 18.33 9.52 16.69
CA GLU A 207 19.30 10.14 17.59
C GLU A 207 18.71 11.38 18.24
N PHE A 208 18.91 11.51 19.55
CA PHE A 208 18.42 12.68 20.29
C PHE A 208 19.45 13.81 20.31
N THR A 209 18.97 15.04 20.11
CA THR A 209 19.75 16.25 20.33
C THR A 209 19.97 16.50 21.84
N ASN A 210 20.90 17.41 22.18
CA ASN A 210 21.15 17.84 23.57
C ASN A 210 20.19 18.92 24.03
N GLU A 211 19.13 19.24 23.27
CA GLU A 211 18.13 20.24 23.63
C GLU A 211 17.27 19.78 24.81
N THR A 212 16.76 20.75 25.56
CA THR A 212 15.84 20.47 26.68
C THR A 212 14.62 19.68 26.16
N PRO A 213 14.27 18.56 26.80
CA PRO A 213 13.11 17.78 26.42
C PRO A 213 11.82 18.60 26.42
N ILE A 214 10.94 18.32 25.48
CA ILE A 214 9.59 18.86 25.45
C ILE A 214 8.67 17.88 26.18
N ALA A 215 7.81 18.39 27.06
CA ALA A 215 6.72 17.60 27.60
C ALA A 215 5.70 17.38 26.47
N ALA A 216 5.73 16.18 25.88
CA ALA A 216 4.80 15.81 24.82
C ALA A 216 3.36 15.93 25.32
N LYS A 217 2.55 16.75 24.66
CA LYS A 217 1.10 16.76 24.87
C LYS A 217 0.48 15.72 23.94
N PRO A 218 -0.52 14.96 24.38
CA PRO A 218 -1.28 14.11 23.49
C PRO A 218 -1.83 14.94 22.33
N ILE A 219 -1.60 14.49 21.11
CA ILE A 219 -2.19 15.08 19.93
C ILE A 219 -3.40 14.23 19.60
N SER A 220 -4.57 14.83 19.61
CA SER A 220 -5.82 14.22 19.19
C SER A 220 -6.35 15.01 18.00
N ILE A 221 -6.60 14.31 16.92
CA ILE A 221 -7.19 14.88 15.71
C ILE A 221 -8.58 14.29 15.58
N THR A 222 -9.54 15.14 15.31
CA THR A 222 -10.90 14.73 14.97
C THR A 222 -11.31 15.51 13.74
N ARG A 223 -11.77 14.81 12.72
CA ARG A 223 -12.31 15.39 11.49
C ARG A 223 -13.68 14.78 11.23
N GLU A 224 -14.62 15.62 10.90
CA GLU A 224 -15.94 15.15 10.50
C GLU A 224 -15.86 14.58 9.06
N LEU A 225 -16.13 13.29 8.93
CA LEU A 225 -16.24 12.62 7.63
C LEU A 225 -17.68 12.13 7.45
N PRO A 226 -18.26 12.26 6.25
CA PRO A 226 -19.60 11.72 5.97
C PRO A 226 -19.61 10.22 6.24
N ALA A 227 -20.55 9.76 7.07
CA ALA A 227 -20.72 8.34 7.33
C ALA A 227 -21.22 7.64 6.05
N PRO A 228 -20.45 6.66 5.52
CA PRO A 228 -20.89 5.92 4.34
C PRO A 228 -22.06 5.00 4.69
N SER A 229 -22.99 4.80 3.74
CA SER A 229 -24.07 3.83 3.85
C SER A 229 -24.02 2.85 2.69
N ILE A 230 -24.24 1.57 3.01
CA ILE A 230 -24.35 0.49 2.01
C ILE A 230 -25.74 0.48 1.33
N ASP A 231 -26.66 1.33 1.75
CA ASP A 231 -28.01 1.38 1.15
C ASP A 231 -27.93 1.69 -0.34
N GLY A 232 -28.55 0.81 -1.13
CA GLY A 232 -28.56 0.92 -2.60
C GLY A 232 -27.24 0.51 -3.27
N ALA A 233 -26.23 0.04 -2.52
CA ALA A 233 -25.00 -0.45 -3.12
C ALA A 233 -25.19 -1.81 -3.80
N THR A 234 -24.66 -1.93 -5.02
CA THR A 234 -24.66 -3.20 -5.77
C THR A 234 -23.59 -4.13 -5.22
N PRO A 235 -23.90 -5.37 -4.80
CA PRO A 235 -22.87 -6.30 -4.35
C PRO A 235 -22.04 -6.84 -5.51
N VAL A 236 -20.73 -6.94 -5.31
CA VAL A 236 -19.77 -7.46 -6.30
C VAL A 236 -18.81 -8.43 -5.62
N ASP A 237 -18.81 -9.68 -6.07
CA ASP A 237 -17.90 -10.70 -5.54
C ASP A 237 -16.54 -10.64 -6.24
N VAL A 238 -15.47 -10.57 -5.44
CA VAL A 238 -14.07 -10.58 -5.88
C VAL A 238 -13.35 -11.68 -5.11
N ILE A 239 -13.07 -12.81 -5.76
CA ILE A 239 -12.45 -13.97 -5.11
C ILE A 239 -10.98 -14.07 -5.58
N LEU A 240 -10.06 -13.90 -4.65
CA LEU A 240 -8.63 -14.01 -4.88
C LEU A 240 -8.18 -15.45 -4.67
N THR A 241 -7.60 -16.08 -5.68
CA THR A 241 -7.19 -17.51 -5.63
C THR A 241 -5.83 -17.74 -6.25
N LEU A 242 -5.15 -18.77 -5.77
CA LEU A 242 -4.01 -19.40 -6.42
C LEU A 242 -4.35 -20.89 -6.59
N PRO A 243 -4.75 -21.31 -7.80
CA PRO A 243 -4.97 -22.73 -8.07
C PRO A 243 -3.67 -23.53 -8.01
N PRO A 244 -3.73 -24.86 -7.90
CA PRO A 244 -2.56 -25.71 -7.95
C PRO A 244 -1.72 -25.45 -9.21
N MET A 245 -0.41 -25.49 -9.05
CA MET A 245 0.56 -25.26 -10.13
C MET A 245 0.30 -26.24 -11.30
N LYS A 246 0.28 -25.71 -12.52
CA LYS A 246 0.16 -26.49 -13.74
C LYS A 246 1.37 -26.22 -14.63
N ASP A 247 1.99 -27.30 -15.14
CA ASP A 247 3.17 -27.22 -16.01
C ASP A 247 4.31 -26.34 -15.45
N ASN A 248 4.56 -26.44 -14.13
CA ASN A 248 5.50 -25.62 -13.36
C ASN A 248 5.23 -24.10 -13.39
N LYS A 249 3.99 -23.70 -13.72
CA LYS A 249 3.55 -22.31 -13.69
C LYS A 249 2.45 -22.11 -12.66
N SER A 250 2.58 -21.00 -11.92
CA SER A 250 1.55 -20.52 -11.01
C SER A 250 0.81 -19.38 -11.70
N GLU A 251 -0.51 -19.42 -11.71
CA GLU A 251 -1.35 -18.35 -12.23
C GLU A 251 -2.28 -17.89 -11.10
N PHE A 252 -2.07 -16.70 -10.59
CA PHE A 252 -3.02 -16.09 -9.68
C PHE A 252 -4.29 -15.68 -10.45
N GLN A 253 -5.43 -15.73 -9.78
CA GLN A 253 -6.72 -15.54 -10.42
C GLN A 253 -7.66 -14.67 -9.59
N VAL A 254 -8.47 -13.88 -10.27
CA VAL A 254 -9.65 -13.21 -9.74
C VAL A 254 -10.88 -13.93 -10.30
N ASN A 255 -11.78 -14.39 -9.42
CA ASN A 255 -12.98 -15.17 -9.81
C ASN A 255 -12.67 -16.36 -10.75
N GLY A 256 -11.54 -17.04 -10.49
CA GLY A 256 -11.11 -18.22 -11.26
C GLY A 256 -10.52 -17.90 -12.63
N VAL A 257 -10.20 -16.63 -12.92
CA VAL A 257 -9.66 -16.20 -14.22
C VAL A 257 -8.39 -15.35 -14.00
N PRO A 258 -7.26 -15.66 -14.64
CA PRO A 258 -6.07 -14.83 -14.62
C PRO A 258 -6.28 -13.56 -15.45
N PHE A 259 -5.58 -12.49 -15.10
CA PHE A 259 -5.75 -11.15 -15.67
C PHE A 259 -5.84 -11.12 -17.21
N TRP A 260 -4.95 -11.80 -17.90
CA TRP A 260 -4.89 -11.83 -19.39
C TRP A 260 -6.06 -12.55 -20.08
N LYS A 261 -6.98 -13.12 -19.31
CA LYS A 261 -8.23 -13.75 -19.79
C LYS A 261 -9.47 -13.11 -19.17
N ALA A 262 -9.27 -12.16 -18.25
CA ALA A 262 -10.36 -11.55 -17.50
C ALA A 262 -11.10 -10.50 -18.35
N LYS A 263 -12.41 -10.44 -18.15
CA LYS A 263 -13.22 -9.32 -18.65
C LYS A 263 -13.31 -8.26 -17.55
N PRO A 264 -13.38 -6.97 -17.92
CA PRO A 264 -13.63 -5.92 -16.95
C PRO A 264 -14.94 -6.12 -16.18
N PHE A 265 -14.90 -5.82 -14.89
CA PHE A 265 -16.11 -5.59 -14.10
C PHE A 265 -16.79 -4.33 -14.64
N ALA A 266 -18.09 -4.18 -14.36
CA ALA A 266 -18.83 -3.00 -14.81
C ALA A 266 -19.33 -2.20 -13.61
N ALA A 267 -19.21 -0.88 -13.70
CA ALA A 267 -19.83 0.06 -12.78
C ALA A 267 -20.43 1.22 -13.58
N LYS A 268 -21.61 1.68 -13.19
CA LYS A 268 -22.17 2.90 -13.76
C LYS A 268 -21.52 4.11 -13.09
N LEU A 269 -21.47 5.22 -13.82
CA LEU A 269 -21.04 6.48 -13.23
C LEU A 269 -22.02 6.91 -12.12
N GLY A 270 -21.50 7.24 -10.94
CA GLY A 270 -22.29 7.54 -9.75
C GLY A 270 -22.86 6.31 -9.02
N GLU A 271 -22.47 5.10 -9.42
CA GLU A 271 -22.90 3.87 -8.75
C GLU A 271 -22.09 3.60 -7.48
N LYS A 272 -22.80 3.21 -6.42
CA LYS A 272 -22.15 2.61 -5.24
C LYS A 272 -22.12 1.09 -5.38
N GLN A 273 -20.96 0.52 -5.15
CA GLN A 273 -20.80 -0.94 -5.12
C GLN A 273 -20.20 -1.40 -3.79
N LEU A 274 -20.73 -2.52 -3.28
CA LEU A 274 -20.15 -3.23 -2.13
C LEU A 274 -19.32 -4.40 -2.65
N TRP A 275 -18.02 -4.22 -2.71
CA TRP A 275 -17.10 -5.26 -3.13
C TRP A 275 -16.81 -6.23 -1.99
N ILE A 276 -17.15 -7.50 -2.18
CA ILE A 276 -16.96 -8.58 -1.22
C ILE A 276 -15.68 -9.31 -1.63
N VAL A 277 -14.55 -8.83 -1.12
CA VAL A 277 -13.22 -9.35 -1.48
C VAL A 277 -12.90 -10.54 -0.58
N LYS A 278 -13.02 -11.74 -1.13
CA LYS A 278 -12.70 -13.00 -0.46
C LYS A 278 -11.29 -13.46 -0.85
N ASN A 279 -10.45 -13.66 0.13
CA ASN A 279 -9.16 -14.31 -0.06
C ASN A 279 -9.29 -15.82 0.20
N ASP A 280 -9.25 -16.62 -0.86
CA ASP A 280 -9.32 -18.10 -0.77
C ASP A 280 -7.94 -18.77 -0.92
N SER A 281 -6.88 -18.01 -0.67
CA SER A 281 -5.49 -18.49 -0.67
C SER A 281 -4.92 -18.61 0.75
N ASP A 282 -3.72 -19.14 0.87
CA ASP A 282 -2.99 -19.30 2.13
C ASP A 282 -2.03 -18.13 2.42
N TRP A 283 -2.20 -17.00 1.75
CA TRP A 283 -1.40 -15.77 1.87
C TRP A 283 -2.28 -14.55 2.05
N ASP A 284 -1.78 -13.56 2.77
CA ASP A 284 -2.38 -12.23 2.79
C ASP A 284 -2.19 -11.54 1.43
N HIS A 285 -3.22 -10.81 0.99
CA HIS A 285 -3.17 -10.02 -0.21
C HIS A 285 -3.55 -8.57 0.09
N PRO A 286 -2.61 -7.61 0.02
CA PRO A 286 -2.95 -6.19 -0.01
C PRO A 286 -3.72 -5.91 -1.30
N PHE A 287 -5.01 -5.63 -1.18
CA PHE A 287 -5.89 -5.31 -2.31
C PHE A 287 -5.86 -3.81 -2.56
N HIS A 288 -5.55 -3.42 -3.78
CA HIS A 288 -5.51 -2.03 -4.23
C HIS A 288 -6.48 -1.78 -5.38
N LEU A 289 -7.18 -0.64 -5.32
CA LEU A 289 -8.07 -0.15 -6.38
C LEU A 289 -7.57 1.21 -6.86
N HIS A 290 -7.29 1.31 -8.15
CA HIS A 290 -6.90 2.56 -8.79
C HIS A 290 -8.05 3.55 -8.88
N GLY A 291 -7.75 4.83 -8.76
CA GLY A 291 -8.65 5.94 -9.06
C GLY A 291 -9.73 6.23 -8.04
N PHE A 292 -10.05 5.31 -7.15
CA PHE A 292 -11.15 5.45 -6.18
C PHE A 292 -10.70 5.09 -4.78
N PHE A 293 -11.27 5.78 -3.81
CA PHE A 293 -11.20 5.35 -2.41
C PHE A 293 -12.40 4.48 -2.06
N PHE A 294 -12.20 3.67 -1.03
CA PHE A 294 -13.26 2.87 -0.44
C PHE A 294 -13.27 3.03 1.08
N HIS A 295 -14.42 2.72 1.67
CA HIS A 295 -14.56 2.49 3.10
C HIS A 295 -14.61 1.00 3.40
N VAL A 296 -13.91 0.58 4.45
CA VAL A 296 -14.02 -0.80 4.94
C VAL A 296 -15.33 -0.95 5.72
N ILE A 297 -16.07 -1.99 5.40
CA ILE A 297 -17.38 -2.30 6.00
C ILE A 297 -17.28 -3.61 6.78
N ASP A 298 -17.83 -3.64 7.98
CA ASP A 298 -17.85 -4.83 8.84
C ASP A 298 -18.90 -5.87 8.36
N GLU A 299 -18.95 -6.99 9.06
CA GLU A 299 -19.90 -8.06 8.75
C GLU A 299 -21.37 -7.69 8.99
N LYS A 300 -21.61 -6.65 9.78
CA LYS A 300 -22.97 -6.13 10.08
C LYS A 300 -23.38 -5.03 9.11
N GLY A 301 -22.55 -4.73 8.10
CA GLY A 301 -22.81 -3.67 7.14
C GLY A 301 -22.51 -2.26 7.67
N GLN A 302 -21.77 -2.15 8.78
CA GLN A 302 -21.40 -0.86 9.34
C GLN A 302 -19.97 -0.48 8.91
N PRO A 303 -19.69 0.81 8.71
CA PRO A 303 -18.33 1.25 8.42
C PRO A 303 -17.40 0.99 9.61
N VAL A 304 -16.22 0.46 9.32
CA VAL A 304 -15.17 0.29 10.32
C VAL A 304 -14.67 1.67 10.75
N ARG A 305 -14.50 1.86 12.06
CA ARG A 305 -14.05 3.15 12.61
C ARG A 305 -12.65 3.06 13.22
N PRO A 306 -11.90 4.16 13.23
CA PRO A 306 -12.29 5.48 12.68
C PRO A 306 -12.47 5.42 11.15
N LEU A 307 -13.34 6.25 10.61
CA LEU A 307 -13.51 6.34 9.16
C LEU A 307 -12.21 6.81 8.53
N ALA A 308 -11.78 6.10 7.51
CA ALA A 308 -10.65 6.46 6.68
C ALA A 308 -10.96 6.22 5.21
N LEU A 309 -10.44 7.06 4.35
CA LEU A 309 -10.44 6.83 2.91
C LEU A 309 -9.23 5.97 2.58
N LYS A 310 -9.48 4.78 2.04
CA LYS A 310 -8.42 3.85 1.67
C LYS A 310 -8.53 3.48 0.20
N ASP A 311 -7.43 3.22 -0.43
CA ASP A 311 -7.36 2.60 -1.75
C ASP A 311 -6.60 1.27 -1.72
N THR A 312 -5.96 0.97 -0.58
CA THR A 312 -5.23 -0.26 -0.33
C THR A 312 -5.62 -0.84 1.02
N VAL A 313 -5.92 -2.13 1.09
CA VAL A 313 -6.28 -2.82 2.33
C VAL A 313 -5.76 -4.25 2.34
N ASN A 314 -5.21 -4.70 3.46
CA ASN A 314 -4.88 -6.12 3.60
C ASN A 314 -6.13 -6.98 3.62
N VAL A 315 -6.14 -8.04 2.82
CA VAL A 315 -7.13 -9.10 2.88
C VAL A 315 -6.43 -10.35 3.44
N PRO A 316 -6.53 -10.62 4.74
CA PRO A 316 -5.83 -11.74 5.35
C PRO A 316 -6.24 -13.08 4.73
N MET A 317 -5.34 -14.06 4.81
CA MET A 317 -5.60 -15.41 4.30
C MET A 317 -6.92 -15.99 4.84
N LYS A 318 -7.69 -16.64 3.96
CA LYS A 318 -8.97 -17.31 4.30
C LYS A 318 -10.02 -16.37 4.91
N THR A 319 -9.92 -15.08 4.69
CA THR A 319 -10.90 -14.10 5.20
C THR A 319 -11.62 -13.35 4.07
N THR A 320 -12.56 -12.54 4.45
CA THR A 320 -13.34 -11.67 3.56
C THR A 320 -13.31 -10.25 4.11
N VAL A 321 -12.97 -9.30 3.25
CA VAL A 321 -13.07 -7.86 3.51
C VAL A 321 -14.16 -7.26 2.63
N ARG A 322 -14.95 -6.35 3.15
CA ARG A 322 -16.02 -5.67 2.42
C ARG A 322 -15.64 -4.22 2.21
N LEU A 323 -15.71 -3.77 0.97
CA LEU A 323 -15.27 -2.43 0.54
C LEU A 323 -16.44 -1.72 -0.12
N LEU A 324 -16.86 -0.61 0.45
CA LEU A 324 -17.85 0.25 -0.16
C LEU A 324 -17.14 1.27 -1.04
N VAL A 325 -17.34 1.16 -2.35
CA VAL A 325 -16.77 2.03 -3.38
C VAL A 325 -17.87 2.92 -3.95
N ASP A 326 -17.59 4.20 -4.06
CA ASP A 326 -18.43 5.15 -4.81
C ASP A 326 -17.74 5.47 -6.14
N PHE A 327 -18.30 4.99 -7.24
CA PHE A 327 -17.79 5.25 -8.59
C PHE A 327 -18.31 6.58 -9.11
N ASP A 328 -17.73 7.65 -8.59
CA ASP A 328 -18.10 9.04 -8.83
C ASP A 328 -17.93 9.51 -10.29
N GLU A 329 -17.39 10.70 -10.50
CA GLU A 329 -17.25 11.39 -11.79
C GLU A 329 -16.00 10.94 -12.61
N ARG A 330 -15.42 9.79 -12.36
CA ARG A 330 -14.17 9.29 -13.00
C ARG A 330 -14.47 8.16 -14.00
N PRO A 331 -15.02 8.47 -15.20
CA PRO A 331 -15.29 7.44 -16.20
C PRO A 331 -13.99 6.87 -16.76
N GLY A 332 -14.06 5.61 -17.22
CA GLY A 332 -12.96 4.90 -17.86
C GLY A 332 -12.67 3.54 -17.25
N GLN A 333 -11.61 2.93 -17.73
CA GLN A 333 -11.19 1.62 -17.25
C GLN A 333 -10.09 1.77 -16.21
N TRP A 334 -10.33 1.23 -15.01
CA TRP A 334 -9.46 1.34 -13.84
C TRP A 334 -9.00 -0.03 -13.39
N MET A 335 -7.76 -0.13 -12.93
CA MET A 335 -7.20 -1.36 -12.40
C MET A 335 -7.56 -1.60 -10.94
N PHE A 336 -7.59 -2.87 -10.56
CA PHE A 336 -7.43 -3.32 -9.18
C PHE A 336 -6.53 -4.56 -9.15
N HIS A 337 -5.76 -4.72 -8.11
CA HIS A 337 -4.81 -5.84 -8.03
C HIS A 337 -4.33 -6.08 -6.59
N CYS A 338 -3.72 -7.24 -6.38
CA CYS A 338 -2.89 -7.47 -5.21
C CYS A 338 -1.65 -6.59 -5.28
N HIS A 339 -1.27 -5.92 -4.19
CA HIS A 339 -0.08 -5.07 -4.18
C HIS A 339 1.22 -5.82 -3.79
N ILE A 340 1.18 -7.14 -3.58
CA ILE A 340 2.36 -7.98 -3.78
C ILE A 340 2.56 -8.05 -5.29
N LEU A 341 3.55 -7.30 -5.81
CA LEU A 341 3.69 -7.08 -7.25
C LEU A 341 4.03 -8.35 -8.01
N ASP A 342 4.71 -9.31 -7.38
CA ASP A 342 4.90 -10.66 -7.93
C ASP A 342 3.57 -11.38 -8.17
N HIS A 343 2.57 -11.20 -7.28
CA HIS A 343 1.23 -11.75 -7.45
C HIS A 343 0.46 -11.02 -8.55
N ALA A 344 0.59 -9.68 -8.60
CA ALA A 344 -0.02 -8.87 -9.65
C ALA A 344 0.50 -9.30 -11.03
N ASP A 345 1.83 -9.29 -11.24
CA ASP A 345 2.47 -9.76 -12.48
C ASP A 345 2.13 -11.23 -12.77
N GLY A 346 1.87 -12.04 -11.73
CA GLY A 346 1.41 -13.42 -11.81
C GLY A 346 -0.08 -13.60 -12.12
N GLY A 347 -0.85 -12.52 -12.35
CA GLY A 347 -2.24 -12.56 -12.80
C GLY A 347 -3.29 -12.15 -11.78
N LEU A 348 -2.92 -11.80 -10.52
CA LEU A 348 -3.86 -11.36 -9.48
C LEU A 348 -4.27 -9.89 -9.69
N MET A 349 -4.83 -9.61 -10.84
CA MET A 349 -5.29 -8.30 -11.28
C MET A 349 -6.64 -8.40 -11.98
N GLY A 350 -7.34 -7.29 -12.04
CA GLY A 350 -8.55 -7.11 -12.83
C GLY A 350 -8.74 -5.65 -13.19
N THR A 351 -9.79 -5.37 -13.93
CA THR A 351 -10.20 -4.00 -14.23
C THR A 351 -11.68 -3.80 -14.01
N VAL A 352 -12.07 -2.57 -13.75
CA VAL A 352 -13.46 -2.12 -13.73
C VAL A 352 -13.64 -1.03 -14.78
N MET A 353 -14.69 -1.16 -15.61
CA MET A 353 -15.12 -0.14 -16.55
C MET A 353 -16.20 0.69 -15.86
N VAL A 354 -15.94 1.97 -15.66
CA VAL A 354 -16.86 2.94 -15.07
C VAL A 354 -17.51 3.76 -16.18
N GLY A 355 -18.83 3.74 -16.26
CA GLY A 355 -19.61 4.38 -17.31
C GLY A 355 -19.72 3.57 -18.60
N ASP A 356 -20.13 4.22 -19.69
CA ASP A 356 -20.48 3.59 -20.97
C ASP A 356 -19.28 3.39 -21.92
N GLY A 357 -18.06 3.35 -21.40
CA GLY A 357 -16.87 3.14 -22.21
C GLY A 357 -16.80 1.76 -22.86
N THR A 358 -16.08 1.65 -23.98
CA THR A 358 -15.74 0.35 -24.57
C THR A 358 -14.49 -0.18 -23.87
N PRO A 359 -14.58 -1.36 -23.21
CA PRO A 359 -13.43 -1.95 -22.57
C PRO A 359 -12.32 -2.24 -23.58
N LYS A 360 -11.08 -1.91 -23.20
CA LYS A 360 -9.91 -2.32 -23.96
C LYS A 360 -9.56 -3.75 -23.56
N GLU A 361 -9.33 -4.60 -24.56
CA GLU A 361 -8.82 -5.94 -24.32
C GLU A 361 -7.33 -5.86 -23.94
N HIS A 362 -6.94 -6.67 -22.98
CA HIS A 362 -5.55 -6.75 -22.53
C HIS A 362 -4.77 -7.68 -23.46
N THR A 363 -3.70 -7.14 -24.05
CA THR A 363 -2.80 -7.91 -24.90
C THR A 363 -1.59 -8.43 -24.13
N HIS A 364 -1.51 -8.19 -22.83
CA HIS A 364 -0.42 -8.67 -22.00
C HIS A 364 -0.28 -10.18 -22.09
N LYS A 365 0.81 -10.60 -22.70
CA LYS A 365 1.25 -11.99 -22.62
C LYS A 365 1.79 -12.22 -21.21
N GLN A 366 1.52 -13.41 -20.67
CA GLN A 366 2.16 -13.88 -19.44
C GLN A 366 3.67 -13.63 -19.53
N PRO A 367 4.32 -13.01 -18.53
CA PRO A 367 5.76 -12.81 -18.51
C PRO A 367 6.57 -14.10 -18.54
#